data_3453983476aaccd30e2dfc3c28866723
#
_entry.id   3453983476aaccd30e2dfc3c28866723
#
_cell.length_a   1.000
_cell.length_b   1.000
_cell.length_c   1.000
_cell.angle_alpha   90.00
_cell.angle_beta   90.00
_cell.angle_gamma   90.00
#
_symmetry.space_group_name_H-M   'P 1'
#
loop_
_entity.id
_entity.type
_entity.pdbx_description
1 polymer ?
#
loop_
_entity_poly.entity_id
_entity_poly.type
_entity_poly.pdbx_seq_one_letter_code
_entity_poly.pdbx_strand_id
1 'polypeptide(L)'
;TDHHTMTGIYNFMNKCYKNNIKPICGIEFNIAPITNNTEDLKRRISYDETNRNYLINGTHTHLTVLAKNKEGLKNLFKLLEESFNVEDYFDVPRIRMEQLLKHKEGLIVLSGCPNSELNVRLRLKQTTFVKKYLSLMQKNFKDDFYIELMDWKNAFEYRPKILENIVSSFKIPGVITNDVHYLKSEDSLSQEKFMALKSGHKIDETPTTKGGMRPVLGGNQRYFKSFEEMNEIFPYEKYKDYYDNTIKIANKVEAIHLEYNSHLRPKIEIPSEYKSEIEYFDALIEEGFKNKRSQDTPEIQAISREKIKEEREVIYGNDFVSYFLVVRDYIKWTNDNGYPTGLGRGSAGGSEIGYLLDIHDTDPIRFGLLFERFLSDGRGAIYEIEYEDGTKEEVLVNRKFKVDGEYKYTWQLNIGEEVEKID
;
A
#
# COMPACT_ATOMS: atom_id res chain seq x y z
N THR A 1 10.63 -4.38 -3.16
CA THR A 1 10.75 -3.28 -2.15
C THR A 1 10.69 -1.93 -2.85
N ASP A 2 9.65 -1.16 -2.58
CA ASP A 2 9.54 0.22 -3.04
C ASP A 2 10.04 1.18 -1.97
N HIS A 3 10.40 2.42 -2.36
CA HIS A 3 10.76 3.46 -1.42
C HIS A 3 9.54 3.90 -0.60
N HIS A 4 9.52 3.55 0.65
CA HIS A 4 8.58 3.98 1.68
C HIS A 4 7.09 3.89 1.28
N THR A 5 6.71 2.86 0.52
CA THR A 5 5.34 2.58 0.12
C THR A 5 5.10 1.08 -0.08
N MET A 6 3.87 0.65 0.14
CA MET A 6 3.41 -0.72 -0.11
C MET A 6 2.16 -0.75 -1.00
N THR A 7 1.84 0.35 -1.68
CA THR A 7 0.61 0.46 -2.50
C THR A 7 0.56 -0.56 -3.63
N GLY A 8 1.71 -0.95 -4.19
CA GLY A 8 1.81 -1.94 -5.26
C GLY A 8 1.78 -3.41 -4.82
N ILE A 9 1.80 -3.69 -3.50
CA ILE A 9 2.12 -5.03 -2.99
C ILE A 9 1.06 -6.07 -3.35
N TYR A 10 -0.21 -5.71 -3.34
CA TYR A 10 -1.32 -6.61 -3.69
C TYR A 10 -1.20 -7.08 -5.14
N ASN A 11 -1.05 -6.15 -6.07
CA ASN A 11 -0.90 -6.45 -7.49
C ASN A 11 0.38 -7.25 -7.77
N PHE A 12 1.48 -6.91 -7.09
CA PHE A 12 2.74 -7.65 -7.17
C PHE A 12 2.55 -9.11 -6.74
N MET A 13 1.95 -9.35 -5.58
CA MET A 13 1.71 -10.69 -5.06
C MET A 13 0.83 -11.52 -6.00
N ASN A 14 -0.28 -10.96 -6.47
CA ASN A 14 -1.19 -11.64 -7.39
C ASN A 14 -0.50 -12.00 -8.71
N LYS A 15 0.29 -11.07 -9.28
CA LYS A 15 1.06 -11.37 -10.50
C LYS A 15 2.12 -12.45 -10.27
N CYS A 16 2.79 -12.45 -9.13
CA CYS A 16 3.74 -13.52 -8.78
C CYS A 16 3.03 -14.87 -8.71
N TYR A 17 1.92 -14.97 -7.97
CA TYR A 17 1.19 -16.24 -7.83
C TYR A 17 0.60 -16.73 -9.16
N LYS A 18 0.03 -15.85 -9.99
CA LYS A 18 -0.43 -16.20 -11.35
C LYS A 18 0.68 -16.77 -12.25
N ASN A 19 1.94 -16.48 -11.95
CA ASN A 19 3.11 -16.99 -12.67
C ASN A 19 3.89 -18.07 -11.88
N ASN A 20 3.30 -18.67 -10.84
CA ASN A 20 3.93 -19.69 -10.01
C ASN A 20 5.24 -19.20 -9.33
N ILE A 21 5.35 -17.91 -9.05
CA ILE A 21 6.49 -17.30 -8.36
C ILE A 21 6.06 -16.94 -6.93
N LYS A 22 6.83 -17.37 -5.93
CA LYS A 22 6.61 -16.97 -4.55
C LYS A 22 7.03 -15.50 -4.36
N PRO A 23 6.11 -14.57 -3.99
CA PRO A 23 6.45 -13.18 -3.74
C PRO A 23 7.23 -13.03 -2.43
N ILE A 24 8.21 -12.13 -2.41
CA ILE A 24 8.88 -11.67 -1.20
C ILE A 24 8.52 -10.20 -1.02
N CYS A 25 7.67 -9.93 -0.03
CA CYS A 25 7.16 -8.60 0.23
C CYS A 25 8.11 -7.82 1.13
N GLY A 26 8.38 -6.57 0.79
CA GLY A 26 9.24 -5.71 1.58
C GLY A 26 9.07 -4.25 1.25
N ILE A 27 9.81 -3.42 1.97
CA ILE A 27 9.83 -1.95 1.81
C ILE A 27 11.25 -1.43 2.08
N GLU A 28 11.67 -0.41 1.38
CA GLU A 28 12.83 0.38 1.78
C GLU A 28 12.35 1.56 2.61
N PHE A 29 12.55 1.47 3.93
CA PHE A 29 12.17 2.53 4.86
C PHE A 29 13.16 3.69 4.88
N ASN A 30 12.63 4.90 5.06
CA ASN A 30 13.39 6.04 5.53
C ASN A 30 13.54 5.94 7.05
N ILE A 31 14.77 5.86 7.52
CA ILE A 31 15.10 5.82 8.95
C ILE A 31 15.45 7.23 9.39
N ALA A 32 14.76 7.73 10.42
CA ALA A 32 15.12 9.00 11.07
C ALA A 32 16.54 8.93 11.63
N PRO A 33 17.28 10.06 11.71
CA PRO A 33 18.63 10.08 12.24
C PRO A 33 18.72 9.42 13.62
N ILE A 34 19.65 8.49 13.80
CA ILE A 34 19.89 7.86 15.09
C ILE A 34 20.68 8.84 15.96
N THR A 35 19.99 9.50 16.88
CA THR A 35 20.52 10.57 17.74
C THR A 35 19.90 10.50 19.13
N ASN A 36 20.62 11.03 20.14
CA ASN A 36 20.09 11.18 21.50
C ASN A 36 19.38 12.53 21.70
N ASN A 37 19.41 13.42 20.69
CA ASN A 37 18.77 14.72 20.75
C ASN A 37 17.52 14.73 19.87
N THR A 38 16.33 14.82 20.45
CA THR A 38 15.05 14.83 19.74
C THR A 38 14.89 16.02 18.81
N GLU A 39 15.57 17.14 19.08
CA GLU A 39 15.60 18.30 18.19
C GLU A 39 16.24 17.98 16.83
N ASP A 40 17.19 17.04 16.81
CA ASP A 40 17.85 16.61 15.58
C ASP A 40 16.88 15.89 14.64
N LEU A 41 15.75 15.37 15.14
CA LEU A 41 14.74 14.72 14.33
C LEU A 41 13.99 15.69 13.41
N LYS A 42 13.94 16.98 13.76
CA LYS A 42 13.21 18.03 13.03
C LYS A 42 14.09 19.04 12.32
N ARG A 43 15.35 18.72 12.12
CA ARG A 43 16.27 19.54 11.34
C ARG A 43 17.08 18.70 10.36
N ARG A 44 17.60 19.35 9.33
CA ARG A 44 18.55 18.70 8.41
C ARG A 44 19.89 18.61 9.11
N ILE A 45 20.34 17.40 9.39
CA ILE A 45 21.64 17.13 9.98
C ILE A 45 22.66 17.00 8.84
N SER A 46 23.72 17.81 8.89
CA SER A 46 24.87 17.57 8.04
C SER A 46 25.75 16.51 8.71
N TYR A 47 25.90 15.38 8.07
CA TYR A 47 26.82 14.33 8.53
C TYR A 47 28.28 14.65 8.19
N ASP A 48 28.52 15.57 7.24
CA ASP A 48 29.83 16.02 6.82
C ASP A 48 29.76 17.49 6.38
N GLU A 49 30.37 18.38 7.15
CA GLU A 49 30.42 19.83 6.86
C GLU A 49 31.31 20.15 5.67
N THR A 50 32.25 19.25 5.32
CA THR A 50 33.24 19.50 4.26
C THR A 50 32.83 19.05 2.88
N ASN A 51 31.84 18.16 2.75
CA ASN A 51 31.45 17.57 1.47
C ASN A 51 29.95 17.53 1.24
N ARG A 52 29.36 18.69 0.99
CA ARG A 52 27.89 18.88 0.77
C ARG A 52 27.31 18.06 -0.37
N ASN A 53 28.11 17.50 -1.27
CA ASN A 53 27.66 16.80 -2.47
C ASN A 53 27.30 15.33 -2.24
N TYR A 54 27.61 14.74 -1.08
CA TYR A 54 27.35 13.33 -0.75
C TYR A 54 26.38 13.14 0.41
N LEU A 55 25.78 14.23 0.82
CA LEU A 55 24.81 14.16 1.88
C LEU A 55 23.48 13.68 1.30
N ILE A 56 23.10 12.54 1.76
CA ILE A 56 21.73 12.35 2.16
C ILE A 56 21.32 13.68 2.77
N ASN A 57 20.22 14.24 2.36
CA ASN A 57 19.73 15.53 2.87
C ASN A 57 19.55 15.55 4.40
N GLY A 58 20.39 14.92 5.20
CA GLY A 58 20.43 14.89 6.64
C GLY A 58 19.13 14.57 7.36
N THR A 59 18.07 14.23 6.62
CA THR A 59 16.73 14.00 7.16
C THR A 59 16.44 12.53 7.43
N HIS A 60 17.06 11.62 6.68
CA HIS A 60 16.86 10.17 6.79
C HIS A 60 17.98 9.38 6.12
N THR A 61 18.05 8.10 6.48
CA THR A 61 18.84 7.07 5.81
C THR A 61 17.91 5.95 5.34
N HIS A 62 18.39 5.03 4.51
CA HIS A 62 17.60 3.95 3.97
C HIS A 62 17.83 2.63 4.71
N LEU A 63 16.79 1.78 4.77
CA LEU A 63 16.89 0.43 5.29
C LEU A 63 15.90 -0.49 4.59
N THR A 64 16.40 -1.59 4.02
CA THR A 64 15.58 -2.60 3.36
C THR A 64 15.05 -3.60 4.38
N VAL A 65 13.72 -3.75 4.45
CA VAL A 65 13.05 -4.66 5.38
C VAL A 65 12.07 -5.55 4.63
N LEU A 66 12.16 -6.87 4.84
CA LEU A 66 11.33 -7.87 4.19
C LEU A 66 10.41 -8.54 5.22
N ALA A 67 9.21 -8.91 4.80
CA ALA A 67 8.31 -9.74 5.59
C ALA A 67 8.67 -11.22 5.42
N LYS A 68 8.95 -11.90 6.53
CA LYS A 68 9.21 -13.34 6.56
C LYS A 68 7.92 -14.16 6.54
N ASN A 69 6.87 -13.64 7.17
CA ASN A 69 5.57 -14.29 7.33
C ASN A 69 4.45 -13.25 7.46
N LYS A 70 3.22 -13.71 7.70
CA LYS A 70 2.03 -12.84 7.85
C LYS A 70 2.18 -11.81 8.98
N GLU A 71 2.82 -12.17 10.09
CA GLU A 71 3.09 -11.23 11.19
C GLU A 71 4.10 -10.14 10.76
N GLY A 72 5.17 -10.54 10.05
CA GLY A 72 6.11 -9.57 9.47
C GLY A 72 5.43 -8.61 8.51
N LEU A 73 4.51 -9.08 7.65
CA LEU A 73 3.76 -8.21 6.76
C LEU A 73 2.89 -7.21 7.52
N LYS A 74 2.20 -7.66 8.60
CA LYS A 74 1.45 -6.75 9.48
C LYS A 74 2.35 -5.70 10.14
N ASN A 75 3.54 -6.11 10.56
CA ASN A 75 4.50 -5.20 11.18
C ASN A 75 5.06 -4.19 10.17
N LEU A 76 5.24 -4.56 8.88
CA LEU A 76 5.56 -3.58 7.84
C LEU A 76 4.45 -2.54 7.67
N PHE A 77 3.17 -2.94 7.69
CA PHE A 77 2.05 -2.00 7.62
C PHE A 77 2.00 -1.07 8.83
N LYS A 78 2.22 -1.60 10.06
CA LYS A 78 2.27 -0.77 11.29
C LYS A 78 3.42 0.24 11.26
N LEU A 79 4.61 -0.19 10.82
CA LEU A 79 5.74 0.71 10.66
C LEU A 79 5.47 1.79 9.62
N LEU A 80 4.83 1.43 8.51
CA LEU A 80 4.44 2.40 7.49
C LEU A 80 3.41 3.39 8.02
N GLU A 81 2.40 2.94 8.77
CA GLU A 81 1.42 3.79 9.43
C GLU A 81 2.09 4.75 10.42
N GLU A 82 2.91 4.23 11.36
CA GLU A 82 3.63 5.04 12.35
C GLU A 82 4.53 6.10 11.70
N SER A 83 5.08 5.85 10.50
CA SER A 83 5.97 6.79 9.81
C SER A 83 5.30 8.11 9.39
N PHE A 84 3.98 8.13 9.29
CA PHE A 84 3.19 9.32 8.98
C PHE A 84 2.77 10.13 10.21
N ASN A 85 3.10 9.66 11.42
CA ASN A 85 2.86 10.44 12.63
C ASN A 85 3.58 11.79 12.55
N VAL A 86 2.95 12.84 13.08
CA VAL A 86 3.48 14.21 13.08
C VAL A 86 4.89 14.31 13.69
N GLU A 87 5.20 13.46 14.64
CA GLU A 87 6.51 13.44 15.32
C GLU A 87 7.62 12.83 14.45
N ASP A 88 7.26 11.92 13.56
CA ASP A 88 8.20 11.16 12.74
C ASP A 88 8.35 11.73 11.32
N TYR A 89 7.29 12.38 10.82
CA TYR A 89 7.30 13.02 9.51
C TYR A 89 8.18 14.28 9.50
N PHE A 90 9.17 14.31 8.61
CA PHE A 90 9.95 15.51 8.31
C PHE A 90 10.45 15.47 6.87
N ASP A 91 9.93 16.33 6.02
CA ASP A 91 10.07 16.34 4.56
C ASP A 91 9.50 15.07 3.89
N VAL A 92 9.72 13.91 4.50
CA VAL A 92 9.26 12.58 4.08
C VAL A 92 8.81 11.78 5.29
N PRO A 93 7.92 10.77 5.11
CA PRO A 93 7.60 9.83 6.17
C PRO A 93 8.84 9.02 6.55
N ARG A 94 9.06 8.81 7.85
CA ARG A 94 10.23 8.11 8.41
C ARG A 94 9.82 7.23 9.58
N ILE A 95 10.63 6.21 9.87
CA ILE A 95 10.53 5.47 11.12
C ILE A 95 11.77 5.67 11.97
N ARG A 96 11.60 5.58 13.28
CA ARG A 96 12.72 5.57 14.23
C ARG A 96 13.21 4.14 14.47
N MET A 97 14.45 4.00 14.89
CA MET A 97 15.02 2.70 15.23
C MET A 97 14.23 1.99 16.34
N GLU A 98 13.70 2.73 17.31
CA GLU A 98 12.88 2.18 18.40
C GLU A 98 11.59 1.53 17.86
N GLN A 99 10.93 2.15 16.87
CA GLN A 99 9.74 1.59 16.24
C GLN A 99 10.06 0.31 15.47
N LEU A 100 11.15 0.30 14.70
CA LEU A 100 11.63 -0.90 14.03
C LEU A 100 11.88 -2.05 15.03
N LEU A 101 12.53 -1.76 16.15
CA LEU A 101 12.81 -2.76 17.18
C LEU A 101 11.54 -3.23 17.93
N LYS A 102 10.56 -2.35 18.09
CA LYS A 102 9.25 -2.67 18.68
C LYS A 102 8.46 -3.65 17.79
N HIS A 103 8.52 -3.48 16.48
CA HIS A 103 7.78 -4.26 15.49
C HIS A 103 8.65 -5.27 14.72
N LYS A 104 9.73 -5.77 15.32
CA LYS A 104 10.74 -6.61 14.64
C LYS A 104 10.31 -8.02 14.29
N GLU A 105 9.26 -8.55 14.93
CA GLU A 105 8.85 -9.94 14.77
C GLU A 105 8.43 -10.24 13.32
N GLY A 106 8.93 -11.35 12.78
CA GLY A 106 8.66 -11.77 11.42
C GLY A 106 9.31 -10.90 10.33
N LEU A 107 10.30 -10.06 10.69
CA LEU A 107 11.04 -9.25 9.73
C LEU A 107 12.43 -9.84 9.43
N ILE A 108 12.86 -9.67 8.19
CA ILE A 108 14.25 -9.85 7.75
C ILE A 108 14.77 -8.46 7.37
N VAL A 109 15.94 -8.10 7.86
CA VAL A 109 16.53 -6.78 7.63
C VAL A 109 17.82 -6.91 6.84
N LEU A 110 17.92 -6.15 5.75
CA LEU A 110 19.12 -6.02 4.95
C LEU A 110 19.76 -4.67 5.23
N SER A 111 21.10 -4.60 5.21
CA SER A 111 21.82 -3.38 5.62
C SER A 111 21.59 -2.14 4.74
N GLY A 112 20.95 -2.32 3.59
CA GLY A 112 20.51 -1.26 2.70
C GLY A 112 21.56 -0.78 1.70
N CYS A 113 21.11 0.11 0.83
CA CYS A 113 21.88 0.74 -0.25
C CYS A 113 22.99 1.69 0.27
N PRO A 114 23.78 2.34 -0.59
CA PRO A 114 24.80 3.32 -0.16
C PRO A 114 24.28 4.46 0.71
N ASN A 115 22.99 4.74 0.66
CA ASN A 115 22.35 5.75 1.52
C ASN A 115 21.84 5.18 2.86
N SER A 116 22.17 3.94 3.18
CA SER A 116 21.84 3.35 4.48
C SER A 116 22.69 3.92 5.60
N GLU A 117 22.19 3.82 6.83
CA GLU A 117 22.90 4.28 8.03
C GLU A 117 24.30 3.67 8.14
N LEU A 118 24.41 2.37 7.88
CA LEU A 118 25.71 1.68 7.89
C LEU A 118 26.71 2.30 6.90
N ASN A 119 26.30 2.44 5.63
CA ASN A 119 27.19 2.92 4.57
C ASN A 119 27.56 4.40 4.75
N VAL A 120 26.62 5.22 5.19
CA VAL A 120 26.88 6.64 5.51
C VAL A 120 27.93 6.74 6.62
N ARG A 121 27.76 6.02 7.74
CA ARG A 121 28.69 6.07 8.88
C ARG A 121 30.07 5.51 8.54
N LEU A 122 30.14 4.51 7.64
CA LEU A 122 31.41 4.00 7.11
C LEU A 122 32.17 5.05 6.30
N ARG A 123 31.47 5.77 5.40
CA ARG A 123 32.07 6.88 4.65
C ARG A 123 32.61 7.99 5.57
N LEU A 124 31.86 8.30 6.62
CA LEU A 124 32.24 9.29 7.63
C LEU A 124 33.30 8.77 8.63
N LYS A 125 33.78 7.54 8.46
CA LYS A 125 34.79 6.89 9.35
C LYS A 125 34.36 6.82 10.82
N GLN A 126 33.05 6.78 11.10
CA GLN A 126 32.47 6.73 12.44
C GLN A 126 32.46 5.31 13.00
N THR A 127 33.63 4.71 13.16
CA THR A 127 33.81 3.29 13.49
C THR A 127 33.14 2.86 14.80
N THR A 128 33.15 3.74 15.83
CA THR A 128 32.49 3.46 17.12
C THR A 128 30.97 3.33 16.93
N PHE A 129 30.37 4.22 16.15
CA PHE A 129 28.94 4.15 15.83
C PHE A 129 28.63 2.87 15.06
N VAL A 130 29.39 2.58 14.02
CA VAL A 130 29.22 1.36 13.19
C VAL A 130 29.22 0.10 14.06
N LYS A 131 30.18 -0.04 14.98
CA LYS A 131 30.24 -1.17 15.91
C LYS A 131 28.99 -1.29 16.76
N LYS A 132 28.52 -0.17 17.35
CA LYS A 132 27.29 -0.15 18.15
C LYS A 132 26.05 -0.51 17.33
N TYR A 133 25.94 0.05 16.14
CA TYR A 133 24.83 -0.22 15.21
C TYR A 133 24.77 -1.71 14.82
N LEU A 134 25.89 -2.27 14.38
CA LEU A 134 25.95 -3.70 14.01
C LEU A 134 25.62 -4.61 15.19
N SER A 135 26.13 -4.31 16.39
CA SER A 135 25.80 -5.06 17.60
C SER A 135 24.30 -4.96 17.95
N LEU A 136 23.69 -3.78 17.79
CA LEU A 136 22.26 -3.58 18.00
C LEU A 136 21.42 -4.43 17.02
N MET A 137 21.75 -4.37 15.74
CA MET A 137 21.04 -5.10 14.70
C MET A 137 21.18 -6.61 14.88
N GLN A 138 22.41 -7.10 15.10
CA GLN A 138 22.68 -8.52 15.32
C GLN A 138 21.98 -9.06 16.58
N LYS A 139 21.97 -8.31 17.68
CA LYS A 139 21.27 -8.68 18.92
C LYS A 139 19.76 -8.86 18.69
N ASN A 140 19.15 -7.98 17.89
CA ASN A 140 17.70 -7.94 17.73
C ASN A 140 17.17 -8.82 16.59
N PHE A 141 17.89 -8.93 15.48
CA PHE A 141 17.45 -9.68 14.30
C PHE A 141 18.20 -11.01 14.11
N LYS A 142 19.32 -11.23 14.82
CA LYS A 142 20.08 -12.49 14.78
C LYS A 142 20.37 -12.94 13.35
N ASP A 143 19.88 -14.13 12.97
CA ASP A 143 20.04 -14.75 11.66
C ASP A 143 19.15 -14.12 10.57
N ASP A 144 18.34 -13.12 10.93
CA ASP A 144 17.48 -12.38 10.02
C ASP A 144 18.05 -10.96 9.70
N PHE A 145 19.31 -10.69 10.06
CA PHE A 145 20.05 -9.50 9.65
C PHE A 145 21.18 -9.85 8.71
N TYR A 146 21.24 -9.17 7.54
CA TYR A 146 22.21 -9.43 6.47
C TYR A 146 22.91 -8.14 6.04
N ILE A 147 24.20 -8.28 5.71
CA ILE A 147 24.97 -7.20 5.06
C ILE A 147 24.81 -7.32 3.56
N GLU A 148 24.30 -6.28 2.91
CA GLU A 148 24.16 -6.24 1.45
C GLU A 148 25.46 -5.82 0.77
N LEU A 149 25.86 -6.59 -0.22
CA LEU A 149 26.91 -6.25 -1.18
C LEU A 149 26.30 -5.91 -2.53
N MET A 150 26.66 -4.73 -3.05
CA MET A 150 26.26 -4.22 -4.34
C MET A 150 27.48 -3.66 -5.05
N ASP A 151 27.51 -3.65 -6.37
CA ASP A 151 28.54 -2.94 -7.14
C ASP A 151 27.93 -2.38 -8.43
N TRP A 152 27.98 -1.07 -8.57
CA TRP A 152 27.46 -0.35 -9.73
C TRP A 152 28.55 0.26 -10.60
N LYS A 153 29.79 -0.26 -10.51
CA LYS A 153 30.93 0.19 -11.33
C LYS A 153 31.04 1.72 -11.39
N ASN A 154 31.52 2.34 -10.32
CA ASN A 154 31.84 3.78 -10.22
C ASN A 154 30.71 4.76 -9.92
N ALA A 155 29.52 4.34 -9.52
CA ALA A 155 28.43 5.27 -9.25
C ALA A 155 28.55 6.05 -7.92
N PHE A 156 29.24 5.50 -6.90
CA PHE A 156 29.52 6.14 -5.60
C PHE A 156 30.75 5.48 -4.97
N GLU A 157 31.34 6.09 -3.95
CA GLU A 157 32.40 5.47 -3.11
C GLU A 157 31.84 4.30 -2.27
N TYR A 158 31.17 3.36 -2.91
CA TYR A 158 30.75 2.13 -2.29
C TYR A 158 31.97 1.22 -2.14
N ARG A 159 32.17 0.69 -0.95
CA ARG A 159 33.39 -0.07 -0.59
C ARG A 159 33.06 -1.52 -0.25
N PRO A 160 32.81 -2.40 -1.25
CA PRO A 160 32.43 -3.77 -0.97
C PRO A 160 33.47 -4.50 -0.07
N LYS A 161 34.77 -4.24 -0.22
CA LYS A 161 35.80 -4.80 0.67
C LYS A 161 35.65 -4.47 2.15
N ILE A 162 35.13 -3.28 2.48
CA ILE A 162 34.87 -2.93 3.90
C ILE A 162 33.69 -3.75 4.42
N LEU A 163 32.66 -3.94 3.62
CA LEU A 163 31.51 -4.75 4.00
C LEU A 163 31.86 -6.24 4.09
N GLU A 164 32.72 -6.78 3.21
CA GLU A 164 33.27 -8.12 3.33
C GLU A 164 34.02 -8.30 4.67
N ASN A 165 34.82 -7.31 5.06
CA ASN A 165 35.52 -7.32 6.36
C ASN A 165 34.55 -7.27 7.53
N ILE A 166 33.43 -6.54 7.42
CA ILE A 166 32.38 -6.51 8.44
C ILE A 166 31.71 -7.88 8.56
N VAL A 167 31.34 -8.50 7.43
CA VAL A 167 30.76 -9.86 7.39
C VAL A 167 31.67 -10.83 8.15
N SER A 168 32.95 -10.82 7.84
CA SER A 168 33.93 -11.73 8.46
C SER A 168 34.16 -11.44 9.94
N SER A 169 34.33 -10.15 10.30
CA SER A 169 34.71 -9.74 11.66
C SER A 169 33.55 -9.85 12.66
N PHE A 170 32.33 -9.54 12.23
CA PHE A 170 31.13 -9.60 13.08
C PHE A 170 30.36 -10.90 12.94
N LYS A 171 30.76 -11.79 12.01
CA LYS A 171 30.04 -13.04 11.67
C LYS A 171 28.57 -12.79 11.34
N ILE A 172 28.29 -11.70 10.64
CA ILE A 172 26.95 -11.37 10.13
C ILE A 172 26.89 -11.90 8.68
N PRO A 173 25.86 -12.65 8.28
CA PRO A 173 25.77 -13.18 6.91
C PRO A 173 25.69 -12.04 5.90
N GLY A 174 26.39 -12.20 4.79
CA GLY A 174 26.30 -11.29 3.65
C GLY A 174 25.34 -11.80 2.58
N VAL A 175 24.79 -10.89 1.79
CA VAL A 175 23.92 -11.19 0.64
C VAL A 175 24.29 -10.27 -0.53
N ILE A 176 24.21 -10.78 -1.76
CA ILE A 176 24.41 -10.00 -2.97
C ILE A 176 23.07 -9.48 -3.46
N THR A 177 22.99 -8.15 -3.69
CA THR A 177 21.82 -7.47 -4.23
C THR A 177 22.23 -6.45 -5.29
N ASN A 178 21.27 -5.82 -5.98
CA ASN A 178 21.59 -4.84 -7.02
C ASN A 178 20.79 -3.53 -6.93
N ASP A 179 19.97 -3.34 -5.91
CA ASP A 179 19.14 -2.12 -5.76
C ASP A 179 18.41 -1.78 -7.07
N VAL A 180 17.62 -2.73 -7.58
CA VAL A 180 16.99 -2.68 -8.90
C VAL A 180 15.99 -1.52 -8.98
N HIS A 181 16.16 -0.64 -9.97
CA HIS A 181 15.27 0.50 -10.21
C HIS A 181 14.58 0.44 -11.57
N TYR A 182 15.03 -0.42 -12.47
CA TYR A 182 14.45 -0.62 -13.80
C TYR A 182 14.79 -2.01 -14.33
N LEU A 183 14.09 -2.45 -15.38
CA LEU A 183 14.20 -3.84 -15.86
C LEU A 183 15.44 -4.08 -16.71
N LYS A 184 15.76 -3.16 -17.63
CA LYS A 184 16.87 -3.29 -18.57
C LYS A 184 17.82 -2.11 -18.48
N SER A 185 19.07 -2.29 -18.86
CA SER A 185 20.09 -1.25 -18.82
C SER A 185 19.72 0.02 -19.59
N GLU A 186 19.05 -0.11 -20.73
CA GLU A 186 18.55 0.99 -21.55
C GLU A 186 17.45 1.81 -20.89
N ASP A 187 16.73 1.27 -19.91
CA ASP A 187 15.67 1.97 -19.20
C ASP A 187 16.19 3.06 -18.24
N SER A 188 17.51 3.12 -18.04
CA SER A 188 18.15 4.10 -17.16
C SER A 188 17.79 5.56 -17.51
N LEU A 189 17.68 5.89 -18.80
CA LEU A 189 17.29 7.23 -19.25
C LEU A 189 15.83 7.54 -18.91
N SER A 190 14.94 6.54 -19.01
CA SER A 190 13.54 6.70 -18.62
C SER A 190 13.43 6.96 -17.11
N GLN A 191 14.20 6.23 -16.30
CA GLN A 191 14.30 6.45 -14.86
C GLN A 191 14.81 7.87 -14.53
N GLU A 192 15.84 8.36 -15.22
CA GLU A 192 16.33 9.74 -15.03
C GLU A 192 15.25 10.79 -15.35
N LYS A 193 14.47 10.59 -16.43
CA LYS A 193 13.36 11.47 -16.78
C LYS A 193 12.29 11.50 -15.70
N PHE A 194 11.93 10.33 -15.13
CA PHE A 194 11.00 10.26 -14.01
C PHE A 194 11.51 10.97 -12.76
N MET A 195 12.79 10.82 -12.44
CA MET A 195 13.40 11.52 -11.31
C MET A 195 13.41 13.05 -11.52
N ALA A 196 13.75 13.52 -12.71
CA ALA A 196 13.70 14.93 -13.05
C ALA A 196 12.27 15.47 -12.91
N LEU A 197 11.28 14.79 -13.48
CA LEU A 197 9.86 15.15 -13.37
C LEU A 197 9.40 15.23 -11.91
N LYS A 198 9.69 14.21 -11.10
CA LYS A 198 9.32 14.14 -9.68
C LYS A 198 9.93 15.26 -8.84
N SER A 199 11.15 15.67 -9.17
CA SER A 199 11.89 16.71 -8.46
C SER A 199 11.71 18.14 -9.03
N GLY A 200 10.88 18.31 -10.07
CA GLY A 200 10.62 19.61 -10.70
C GLY A 200 11.78 20.16 -11.54
N HIS A 201 12.72 19.27 -11.94
CA HIS A 201 13.87 19.63 -12.76
C HIS A 201 13.67 19.28 -14.24
N LYS A 202 14.36 19.97 -15.12
CA LYS A 202 14.45 19.62 -16.54
C LYS A 202 15.58 18.61 -16.76
N ILE A 203 15.44 17.74 -17.78
CA ILE A 203 16.40 16.68 -18.06
C ILE A 203 17.78 17.21 -18.51
N ASP A 204 17.82 18.38 -19.08
CA ASP A 204 19.04 19.07 -19.56
C ASP A 204 19.77 19.86 -18.47
N GLU A 205 19.17 20.02 -17.28
CA GLU A 205 19.85 20.62 -16.15
C GLU A 205 21.03 19.75 -15.65
N THR A 206 22.05 20.40 -15.11
CA THR A 206 23.24 19.73 -14.59
C THR A 206 22.88 18.75 -13.47
N PRO A 207 23.22 17.45 -13.61
CA PRO A 207 22.91 16.47 -12.58
C PRO A 207 23.79 16.60 -11.33
N THR A 208 23.30 16.08 -10.21
CA THR A 208 24.02 16.08 -8.92
C THR A 208 25.39 15.42 -9.01
N THR A 209 25.55 14.38 -9.84
CA THR A 209 26.84 13.71 -10.10
C THR A 209 27.89 14.61 -10.76
N LYS A 210 27.47 15.75 -11.32
CA LYS A 210 28.33 16.77 -11.93
C LYS A 210 28.26 18.12 -11.22
N GLY A 211 27.83 18.13 -9.96
CA GLY A 211 27.76 19.34 -9.12
C GLY A 211 26.50 20.20 -9.33
N GLY A 212 25.51 19.71 -10.06
CA GLY A 212 24.20 20.39 -10.22
C GLY A 212 23.19 20.01 -9.14
N MET A 213 21.92 20.35 -9.38
CA MET A 213 20.81 20.14 -8.45
C MET A 213 19.87 19.01 -8.88
N ARG A 214 19.88 18.61 -10.15
CA ARG A 214 19.00 17.57 -10.68
C ARG A 214 19.37 16.19 -10.12
N PRO A 215 18.47 15.51 -9.39
CA PRO A 215 18.75 14.18 -8.86
C PRO A 215 18.93 13.15 -9.97
N VAL A 216 19.92 12.30 -9.84
CA VAL A 216 20.16 11.14 -10.72
C VAL A 216 20.69 9.96 -9.92
N LEU A 217 20.41 8.76 -10.40
CA LEU A 217 20.99 7.54 -9.82
C LEU A 217 22.45 7.35 -10.27
N GLY A 218 22.83 7.92 -11.38
CA GLY A 218 24.16 7.77 -12.00
C GLY A 218 24.38 6.38 -12.59
N GLY A 219 24.84 6.35 -13.86
CA GLY A 219 25.09 5.11 -14.58
C GLY A 219 23.82 4.33 -14.95
N ASN A 220 24.02 3.13 -15.49
CA ASN A 220 22.97 2.26 -16.01
C ASN A 220 22.99 0.85 -15.40
N GLN A 221 23.54 0.71 -14.18
CA GLN A 221 23.83 -0.60 -13.58
C GLN A 221 22.76 -1.10 -12.63
N ARG A 222 21.68 -0.33 -12.37
CA ARG A 222 20.60 -0.72 -11.45
C ARG A 222 19.43 -1.42 -12.12
N TYR A 223 19.72 -2.19 -13.16
CA TYR A 223 18.72 -3.03 -13.83
C TYR A 223 18.64 -4.43 -13.21
N PHE A 224 17.60 -5.15 -13.58
CA PHE A 224 17.37 -6.53 -13.13
C PHE A 224 18.34 -7.48 -13.84
N LYS A 225 19.52 -7.68 -13.24
CA LYS A 225 20.59 -8.50 -13.78
C LYS A 225 20.29 -10.00 -13.68
N SER A 226 20.77 -10.77 -14.68
CA SER A 226 20.82 -12.23 -14.62
C SER A 226 21.88 -12.71 -13.63
N PHE A 227 21.86 -14.02 -13.34
CA PHE A 227 22.91 -14.64 -12.53
C PHE A 227 24.29 -14.48 -13.18
N GLU A 228 24.37 -14.65 -14.48
CA GLU A 228 25.62 -14.53 -15.24
C GLU A 228 26.20 -13.12 -15.13
N GLU A 229 25.37 -12.10 -15.31
CA GLU A 229 25.77 -10.70 -15.17
C GLU A 229 26.19 -10.35 -13.72
N MET A 230 25.50 -10.90 -12.72
CA MET A 230 25.93 -10.74 -11.33
C MET A 230 27.22 -11.51 -11.02
N ASN A 231 27.41 -12.69 -11.63
CA ASN A 231 28.61 -13.50 -11.48
C ASN A 231 29.87 -12.85 -12.09
N GLU A 232 29.72 -12.03 -13.13
CA GLU A 232 30.82 -11.20 -13.67
C GLU A 232 31.30 -10.15 -12.65
N ILE A 233 30.41 -9.65 -11.81
CA ILE A 233 30.69 -8.63 -10.80
C ILE A 233 31.19 -9.27 -9.50
N PHE A 234 30.50 -10.32 -9.07
CA PHE A 234 30.78 -11.10 -7.86
C PHE A 234 30.96 -12.57 -8.23
N PRO A 235 32.17 -13.01 -8.59
CA PRO A 235 32.41 -14.39 -9.01
C PRO A 235 31.88 -15.41 -7.99
N TYR A 236 31.03 -16.34 -8.43
CA TYR A 236 30.34 -17.31 -7.59
C TYR A 236 31.29 -18.12 -6.70
N GLU A 237 32.45 -18.55 -7.26
CA GLU A 237 33.45 -19.31 -6.52
C GLU A 237 33.94 -18.61 -5.28
N LYS A 238 34.03 -17.26 -5.31
CA LYS A 238 34.44 -16.43 -4.17
C LYS A 238 33.27 -16.08 -3.25
N TYR A 239 32.08 -15.85 -3.82
CA TYR A 239 30.94 -15.30 -3.09
C TYR A 239 29.79 -16.31 -2.92
N LYS A 240 30.10 -17.60 -3.00
CA LYS A 240 29.11 -18.68 -2.91
C LYS A 240 28.17 -18.52 -1.72
N ASP A 241 28.69 -18.25 -0.53
CA ASP A 241 27.88 -18.10 0.68
C ASP A 241 26.91 -16.92 0.59
N TYR A 242 27.27 -15.86 -0.12
CA TYR A 242 26.40 -14.69 -0.32
C TYR A 242 25.25 -15.01 -1.28
N TYR A 243 25.50 -15.76 -2.33
CA TYR A 243 24.46 -16.24 -3.24
C TYR A 243 23.55 -17.27 -2.54
N ASP A 244 24.13 -18.20 -1.80
CA ASP A 244 23.36 -19.18 -1.01
C ASP A 244 22.45 -18.49 0.01
N ASN A 245 22.86 -17.34 0.54
CA ASN A 245 22.04 -16.56 1.47
C ASN A 245 20.82 -15.91 0.79
N THR A 246 20.88 -15.57 -0.52
CA THR A 246 19.67 -15.13 -1.24
C THR A 246 18.60 -16.23 -1.26
N ILE A 247 19.05 -17.47 -1.52
CA ILE A 247 18.16 -18.65 -1.49
C ILE A 247 17.66 -18.95 -0.08
N LYS A 248 18.54 -18.82 0.94
CA LYS A 248 18.11 -18.99 2.34
C LYS A 248 17.05 -17.98 2.73
N ILE A 249 17.20 -16.70 2.35
CA ILE A 249 16.18 -15.65 2.58
C ILE A 249 14.88 -16.06 1.88
N ALA A 250 14.95 -16.43 0.61
CA ALA A 250 13.77 -16.86 -0.15
C ALA A 250 13.06 -18.06 0.50
N ASN A 251 13.83 -19.02 1.04
CA ASN A 251 13.27 -20.20 1.73
C ASN A 251 12.70 -19.87 3.13
N LYS A 252 13.24 -18.87 3.83
CA LYS A 252 12.69 -18.39 5.11
C LYS A 252 11.35 -17.69 4.96
N VAL A 253 11.09 -17.08 3.80
CA VAL A 253 9.83 -16.38 3.56
C VAL A 253 8.72 -17.38 3.29
N GLU A 254 7.66 -17.31 4.09
CA GLU A 254 6.44 -18.07 3.89
C GLU A 254 5.62 -17.52 2.71
N ALA A 255 4.82 -18.38 2.08
CA ALA A 255 3.85 -17.92 1.11
C ALA A 255 2.72 -17.15 1.84
N ILE A 256 2.62 -15.85 1.60
CA ILE A 256 1.60 -15.00 2.20
C ILE A 256 0.54 -14.72 1.15
N HIS A 257 -0.70 -15.10 1.43
CA HIS A 257 -1.84 -14.74 0.59
C HIS A 257 -2.62 -13.61 1.26
N LEU A 258 -2.86 -12.54 0.50
CA LEU A 258 -3.82 -11.50 0.86
C LEU A 258 -5.16 -11.90 0.25
N GLU A 259 -6.07 -12.35 1.10
CA GLU A 259 -7.42 -12.65 0.67
C GLU A 259 -8.15 -11.35 0.33
N TYR A 260 -8.72 -11.31 -0.87
CA TYR A 260 -9.71 -10.28 -1.17
C TYR A 260 -10.99 -10.65 -0.43
N ASN A 261 -11.22 -10.01 0.69
CA ASN A 261 -12.40 -10.26 1.50
C ASN A 261 -13.36 -9.08 1.39
N SER A 262 -14.36 -9.23 0.53
CA SER A 262 -15.45 -8.26 0.40
C SER A 262 -16.31 -8.12 1.67
N HIS A 263 -16.16 -9.06 2.61
CA HIS A 263 -16.91 -9.09 3.88
C HIS A 263 -16.24 -8.34 5.04
N LEU A 264 -15.04 -7.78 4.86
CA LEU A 264 -14.38 -6.91 5.84
C LEU A 264 -14.99 -5.50 5.81
N ARG A 265 -16.29 -5.42 6.13
CA ARG A 265 -16.97 -4.13 6.29
C ARG A 265 -16.90 -3.69 7.74
N PRO A 266 -16.85 -2.36 8.00
CA PRO A 266 -16.98 -1.88 9.37
C PRO A 266 -18.34 -2.31 9.95
N LYS A 267 -18.32 -2.80 11.19
CA LYS A 267 -19.53 -3.13 11.93
C LYS A 267 -19.85 -2.00 12.90
N ILE A 268 -21.13 -1.74 13.06
CA ILE A 268 -21.63 -0.80 14.07
C ILE A 268 -22.05 -1.58 15.32
N GLU A 269 -21.86 -0.99 16.48
CA GLU A 269 -22.47 -1.50 17.70
C GLU A 269 -23.96 -1.18 17.68
N ILE A 270 -24.80 -2.21 17.65
CA ILE A 270 -26.25 -2.07 17.66
C ILE A 270 -26.77 -2.04 19.11
N PRO A 271 -27.89 -1.34 19.41
CA PRO A 271 -28.51 -1.36 20.71
C PRO A 271 -28.87 -2.78 21.15
N SER A 272 -28.72 -3.07 22.44
CA SER A 272 -28.83 -4.42 23.02
C SER A 272 -30.24 -5.04 22.93
N GLU A 273 -31.26 -4.25 22.66
CA GLU A 273 -32.62 -4.70 22.42
C GLU A 273 -32.86 -5.38 21.09
N TYR A 274 -31.93 -5.21 20.11
CA TYR A 274 -32.02 -5.82 18.79
C TYR A 274 -31.09 -7.03 18.71
N LYS A 275 -31.55 -8.10 18.05
CA LYS A 275 -30.81 -9.37 17.90
C LYS A 275 -29.83 -9.37 16.72
N SER A 276 -30.04 -8.48 15.76
CA SER A 276 -29.22 -8.39 14.55
C SER A 276 -29.22 -6.96 13.95
N GLU A 277 -28.20 -6.68 13.13
CA GLU A 277 -28.14 -5.42 12.36
C GLU A 277 -29.37 -5.25 11.44
N ILE A 278 -29.89 -6.35 10.88
CA ILE A 278 -31.10 -6.33 10.04
C ILE A 278 -32.32 -5.90 10.84
N GLU A 279 -32.52 -6.46 12.05
CA GLU A 279 -33.64 -6.10 12.90
C GLU A 279 -33.60 -4.63 13.31
N TYR A 280 -32.40 -4.13 13.67
CA TYR A 280 -32.19 -2.73 13.96
C TYR A 280 -32.44 -1.81 12.75
N PHE A 281 -31.93 -2.22 11.59
CA PHE A 281 -32.13 -1.49 10.33
C PHE A 281 -33.60 -1.38 9.95
N ASP A 282 -34.34 -2.48 10.07
CA ASP A 282 -35.78 -2.49 9.82
C ASP A 282 -36.56 -1.58 10.79
N ALA A 283 -36.20 -1.60 12.08
CA ALA A 283 -36.81 -0.71 13.07
C ALA A 283 -36.57 0.76 12.72
N LEU A 284 -35.35 1.11 12.29
CA LEU A 284 -35.03 2.47 11.86
C LEU A 284 -35.78 2.90 10.60
N ILE A 285 -36.00 2.00 9.63
CA ILE A 285 -36.80 2.28 8.43
C ILE A 285 -38.26 2.58 8.82
N GLU A 286 -38.84 1.78 9.72
CA GLU A 286 -40.20 1.99 10.20
C GLU A 286 -40.34 3.30 11.00
N GLU A 287 -39.36 3.62 11.82
CA GLU A 287 -39.31 4.92 12.51
C GLU A 287 -39.23 6.08 11.51
N GLY A 288 -38.33 5.99 10.53
CA GLY A 288 -38.18 7.00 9.47
C GLY A 288 -39.45 7.17 8.64
N PHE A 289 -40.11 6.07 8.29
CA PHE A 289 -41.40 6.10 7.57
C PHE A 289 -42.46 6.83 8.40
N LYS A 290 -42.58 6.52 9.68
CA LYS A 290 -43.52 7.20 10.58
C LYS A 290 -43.21 8.69 10.66
N ASN A 291 -41.96 9.08 10.74
CA ASN A 291 -41.55 10.48 10.89
C ASN A 291 -41.70 11.29 9.59
N LYS A 292 -41.41 10.72 8.44
CA LYS A 292 -41.31 11.45 7.15
C LYS A 292 -42.51 11.23 6.21
N ARG A 293 -43.18 10.07 6.29
CA ARG A 293 -44.26 9.70 5.35
C ARG A 293 -45.66 9.66 5.95
N SER A 294 -45.81 9.72 7.28
CA SER A 294 -47.13 9.57 7.92
C SER A 294 -48.14 10.66 7.53
N GLN A 295 -47.66 11.83 7.11
CA GLN A 295 -48.51 12.96 6.70
C GLN A 295 -48.69 13.02 5.15
N ASP A 296 -48.03 12.15 4.39
CA ASP A 296 -48.17 12.10 2.93
C ASP A 296 -49.51 11.47 2.53
N THR A 297 -49.88 11.65 1.27
CA THR A 297 -51.11 11.03 0.73
C THR A 297 -50.96 9.50 0.69
N PRO A 298 -52.12 8.76 0.73
CA PRO A 298 -52.08 7.29 0.64
C PRO A 298 -51.33 6.76 -0.56
N GLU A 299 -51.35 7.47 -1.69
CA GLU A 299 -50.65 7.11 -2.91
C GLU A 299 -49.13 7.21 -2.71
N ILE A 300 -48.62 8.29 -2.10
CA ILE A 300 -47.18 8.47 -1.80
C ILE A 300 -46.71 7.42 -0.79
N GLN A 301 -47.52 7.16 0.25
CA GLN A 301 -47.22 6.12 1.23
C GLN A 301 -47.12 4.73 0.57
N ALA A 302 -48.02 4.40 -0.37
CA ALA A 302 -47.96 3.14 -1.09
C ALA A 302 -46.70 3.01 -1.95
N ILE A 303 -46.34 4.07 -2.69
CA ILE A 303 -45.08 4.13 -3.47
C ILE A 303 -43.88 3.95 -2.58
N SER A 304 -43.82 4.65 -1.42
CA SER A 304 -42.72 4.53 -0.45
C SER A 304 -42.59 3.07 0.06
N ARG A 305 -43.71 2.42 0.42
CA ARG A 305 -43.69 1.01 0.86
C ARG A 305 -43.18 0.05 -0.19
N GLU A 306 -43.53 0.27 -1.45
CA GLU A 306 -43.03 -0.54 -2.57
C GLU A 306 -41.52 -0.35 -2.75
N LYS A 307 -41.05 0.90 -2.80
CA LYS A 307 -39.62 1.21 -2.88
C LYS A 307 -38.82 0.60 -1.71
N ILE A 308 -39.33 0.72 -0.47
CA ILE A 308 -38.70 0.09 0.71
C ILE A 308 -38.53 -1.42 0.47
N LYS A 309 -39.56 -2.09 -0.04
CA LYS A 309 -39.50 -3.53 -0.31
C LYS A 309 -38.42 -3.88 -1.34
N GLU A 310 -38.41 -3.19 -2.48
CA GLU A 310 -37.45 -3.39 -3.55
C GLU A 310 -36.03 -3.07 -3.10
N GLU A 311 -35.80 -1.96 -2.42
CA GLU A 311 -34.49 -1.54 -1.92
C GLU A 311 -33.96 -2.51 -0.85
N ARG A 312 -34.81 -3.03 0.05
CA ARG A 312 -34.43 -4.06 1.03
C ARG A 312 -33.89 -5.32 0.37
N GLU A 313 -34.56 -5.83 -0.68
CA GLU A 313 -34.09 -7.03 -1.40
C GLU A 313 -32.68 -6.84 -1.93
N VAL A 314 -32.40 -5.70 -2.53
CA VAL A 314 -31.07 -5.38 -3.06
C VAL A 314 -30.04 -5.13 -1.95
N ILE A 315 -30.39 -4.38 -0.91
CA ILE A 315 -29.50 -4.07 0.20
C ILE A 315 -29.10 -5.34 0.96
N TYR A 316 -30.07 -6.24 1.23
CA TYR A 316 -29.81 -7.51 1.92
C TYR A 316 -29.03 -8.48 1.03
N GLY A 317 -29.41 -8.60 -0.24
CA GLY A 317 -28.71 -9.47 -1.20
C GLY A 317 -27.24 -9.13 -1.41
N ASN A 318 -26.90 -7.85 -1.28
CA ASN A 318 -25.52 -7.35 -1.41
C ASN A 318 -24.81 -7.16 -0.04
N ASP A 319 -25.42 -7.54 1.08
CA ASP A 319 -24.87 -7.36 2.44
C ASP A 319 -24.48 -5.89 2.75
N PHE A 320 -25.35 -4.92 2.38
CA PHE A 320 -25.10 -3.50 2.54
C PHE A 320 -25.70 -2.89 3.80
N VAL A 321 -26.36 -3.67 4.67
CA VAL A 321 -27.00 -3.18 5.90
C VAL A 321 -26.03 -2.41 6.78
N SER A 322 -24.87 -3.03 7.11
CA SER A 322 -23.82 -2.38 7.91
C SER A 322 -23.34 -1.07 7.28
N TYR A 323 -23.25 -1.00 5.97
CA TYR A 323 -22.84 0.23 5.26
C TYR A 323 -23.85 1.37 5.49
N PHE A 324 -25.14 1.11 5.34
CA PHE A 324 -26.18 2.12 5.61
C PHE A 324 -26.16 2.56 7.07
N LEU A 325 -26.04 1.63 8.02
CA LEU A 325 -25.98 1.93 9.44
C LEU A 325 -24.78 2.80 9.81
N VAL A 326 -23.60 2.49 9.28
CA VAL A 326 -22.37 3.29 9.49
C VAL A 326 -22.52 4.69 8.91
N VAL A 327 -23.07 4.82 7.69
CA VAL A 327 -23.27 6.13 7.05
C VAL A 327 -24.26 6.96 7.87
N ARG A 328 -25.37 6.35 8.31
CA ARG A 328 -26.36 7.01 9.18
C ARG A 328 -25.71 7.48 10.48
N ASP A 329 -24.89 6.65 11.10
CA ASP A 329 -24.29 6.95 12.41
C ASP A 329 -23.43 8.20 12.35
N TYR A 330 -22.51 8.32 11.39
CA TYR A 330 -21.65 9.50 11.32
C TYR A 330 -22.43 10.77 10.88
N ILE A 331 -23.46 10.65 10.04
CA ILE A 331 -24.30 11.79 9.66
C ILE A 331 -25.11 12.24 10.86
N LYS A 332 -25.73 11.29 11.60
CA LYS A 332 -26.45 11.60 12.83
C LYS A 332 -25.54 12.27 13.85
N TRP A 333 -24.35 11.71 14.09
CA TRP A 333 -23.38 12.32 15.01
C TRP A 333 -23.03 13.75 14.59
N THR A 334 -22.83 13.99 13.30
CA THR A 334 -22.49 15.30 12.74
C THR A 334 -23.60 16.32 13.04
N ASN A 335 -24.86 15.93 12.79
CA ASN A 335 -26.02 16.76 13.02
C ASN A 335 -26.28 17.03 14.55
N ASP A 336 -26.14 15.97 15.35
CA ASP A 336 -26.31 16.05 16.81
C ASP A 336 -25.27 16.98 17.47
N ASN A 337 -24.09 17.12 16.87
CA ASN A 337 -23.04 18.04 17.32
C ASN A 337 -23.12 19.45 16.69
N GLY A 338 -24.17 19.75 15.93
CA GLY A 338 -24.42 21.06 15.36
C GLY A 338 -23.60 21.42 14.14
N TYR A 339 -22.98 20.44 13.48
CA TYR A 339 -22.30 20.66 12.22
C TYR A 339 -23.29 20.51 11.05
N PRO A 340 -23.30 21.42 10.07
CA PRO A 340 -24.22 21.33 8.95
C PRO A 340 -23.83 20.18 8.01
N THR A 341 -24.81 19.39 7.60
CA THR A 341 -24.66 18.39 6.54
C THR A 341 -25.32 18.90 5.24
N GLY A 342 -24.81 18.44 4.08
CA GLY A 342 -25.43 18.74 2.79
C GLY A 342 -26.69 17.88 2.55
N LEU A 343 -27.51 18.30 1.57
CA LEU A 343 -28.75 17.61 1.20
C LEU A 343 -28.54 16.16 0.70
N GLY A 344 -27.35 15.79 0.37
CA GLY A 344 -26.96 14.49 -0.16
C GLY A 344 -25.91 14.62 -1.25
N ARG A 345 -25.26 13.51 -1.61
CA ARG A 345 -24.21 13.48 -2.63
C ARG A 345 -24.34 12.26 -3.53
N GLY A 346 -24.20 12.50 -4.84
CA GLY A 346 -24.15 11.42 -5.85
C GLY A 346 -25.48 10.70 -6.01
N SER A 347 -25.42 9.44 -6.42
CA SER A 347 -26.60 8.61 -6.75
C SER A 347 -27.38 8.11 -5.54
N ALA A 348 -26.80 8.22 -4.32
CA ALA A 348 -27.47 7.78 -3.09
C ALA A 348 -28.80 8.51 -2.83
N GLY A 349 -28.96 9.74 -3.36
CA GLY A 349 -30.23 10.48 -3.32
C GLY A 349 -31.43 9.77 -3.99
N GLY A 350 -31.21 8.69 -4.72
CA GLY A 350 -32.28 7.85 -5.27
C GLY A 350 -32.87 6.83 -4.30
N SER A 351 -32.25 6.64 -3.12
CA SER A 351 -32.68 5.65 -2.13
C SER A 351 -33.78 6.21 -1.20
N GLU A 352 -34.95 5.59 -1.20
CA GLU A 352 -36.01 5.89 -0.23
C GLU A 352 -35.57 5.50 1.18
N ILE A 353 -34.93 4.34 1.35
CA ILE A 353 -34.38 3.93 2.64
C ILE A 353 -33.32 4.91 3.13
N GLY A 354 -32.43 5.40 2.25
CA GLY A 354 -31.45 6.42 2.60
C GLY A 354 -32.10 7.73 3.08
N TYR A 355 -33.18 8.14 2.46
CA TYR A 355 -33.99 9.28 2.88
C TYR A 355 -34.65 9.06 4.26
N LEU A 356 -35.26 7.90 4.46
CA LEU A 356 -35.93 7.56 5.74
C LEU A 356 -34.94 7.47 6.91
N LEU A 357 -33.72 7.05 6.66
CA LEU A 357 -32.64 6.93 7.65
C LEU A 357 -31.88 8.23 7.91
N ASP A 358 -32.30 9.37 7.37
CA ASP A 358 -31.59 10.66 7.48
C ASP A 358 -30.15 10.65 6.91
N ILE A 359 -29.89 9.74 5.98
CA ILE A 359 -28.59 9.69 5.26
C ILE A 359 -28.50 10.86 4.27
N HIS A 360 -29.62 11.25 3.70
CA HIS A 360 -29.76 12.44 2.86
C HIS A 360 -31.17 13.04 2.96
N ASP A 361 -31.30 14.32 2.57
CA ASP A 361 -32.55 15.08 2.64
C ASP A 361 -33.28 15.20 1.30
N THR A 362 -32.74 14.56 0.25
CA THR A 362 -33.37 14.55 -1.07
C THR A 362 -34.51 13.54 -1.11
N ASP A 363 -35.75 13.99 -1.29
CA ASP A 363 -36.92 13.10 -1.41
C ASP A 363 -36.95 12.42 -2.79
N PRO A 364 -36.65 11.09 -2.87
CA PRO A 364 -36.56 10.40 -4.15
C PRO A 364 -37.91 10.24 -4.86
N ILE A 365 -39.01 10.19 -4.11
CA ILE A 365 -40.36 10.08 -4.68
C ILE A 365 -40.75 11.40 -5.34
N ARG A 366 -40.57 12.50 -4.62
CA ARG A 366 -40.87 13.85 -5.11
C ARG A 366 -40.13 14.20 -6.39
N PHE A 367 -38.86 13.79 -6.50
CA PHE A 367 -38.00 14.11 -7.63
C PHE A 367 -37.91 13.00 -8.68
N GLY A 368 -38.65 11.90 -8.51
CA GLY A 368 -38.64 10.77 -9.46
C GLY A 368 -37.28 10.11 -9.62
N LEU A 369 -36.50 10.02 -8.54
CA LEU A 369 -35.16 9.46 -8.57
C LEU A 369 -35.18 7.93 -8.50
N LEU A 370 -34.21 7.30 -9.18
CA LEU A 370 -34.11 5.85 -9.31
C LEU A 370 -33.04 5.30 -8.36
N PHE A 371 -33.41 4.28 -7.59
CA PHE A 371 -32.52 3.58 -6.67
C PHE A 371 -31.43 2.76 -7.41
N GLU A 372 -31.75 2.22 -8.57
CA GLU A 372 -30.86 1.38 -9.39
C GLU A 372 -29.61 2.15 -9.87
N ARG A 373 -29.67 3.48 -9.89
CA ARG A 373 -28.49 4.31 -10.15
C ARG A 373 -27.48 4.31 -9.00
N PHE A 374 -27.94 4.02 -7.81
CA PHE A 374 -27.14 3.95 -6.59
C PHE A 374 -26.65 2.51 -6.34
N LEU A 375 -27.58 1.57 -6.27
CA LEU A 375 -27.30 0.17 -5.99
C LEU A 375 -28.19 -0.72 -6.88
N SER A 376 -27.61 -1.73 -7.49
CA SER A 376 -28.33 -2.72 -8.29
C SER A 376 -27.81 -4.11 -8.01
N ASP A 377 -28.62 -5.12 -8.24
CA ASP A 377 -28.21 -6.51 -8.14
C ASP A 377 -27.02 -6.80 -9.06
N GLY A 378 -25.99 -7.45 -8.50
CA GLY A 378 -24.79 -7.87 -9.23
C GLY A 378 -23.74 -6.80 -9.47
N ARG A 379 -23.91 -5.56 -9.01
CA ARG A 379 -22.86 -4.54 -9.10
C ARG A 379 -21.69 -4.90 -8.18
N GLY A 380 -20.51 -5.08 -8.78
CA GLY A 380 -19.31 -5.48 -8.05
C GLY A 380 -19.18 -6.99 -7.82
N ALA A 381 -20.08 -7.81 -8.39
CA ALA A 381 -19.92 -9.25 -8.39
C ALA A 381 -18.80 -9.67 -9.35
N ILE A 382 -17.95 -10.59 -8.89
CA ILE A 382 -16.90 -11.18 -9.72
C ILE A 382 -17.50 -12.45 -10.34
N TYR A 383 -17.43 -12.54 -11.65
CA TYR A 383 -17.85 -13.72 -12.41
C TYR A 383 -16.64 -14.32 -13.11
N GLU A 384 -16.57 -15.65 -13.13
CA GLU A 384 -15.60 -16.38 -13.95
C GLU A 384 -16.22 -16.54 -15.35
N ILE A 385 -15.57 -15.98 -16.38
CA ILE A 385 -15.93 -16.18 -17.77
C ILE A 385 -14.98 -17.24 -18.34
N GLU A 386 -15.56 -18.26 -18.97
CA GLU A 386 -14.82 -19.27 -19.72
C GLU A 386 -14.97 -18.97 -21.21
N TYR A 387 -13.85 -18.74 -21.89
CA TYR A 387 -13.81 -18.50 -23.34
C TYR A 387 -13.90 -19.80 -24.14
N GLU A 388 -14.23 -19.72 -25.42
CA GLU A 388 -14.33 -20.88 -26.31
C GLU A 388 -13.04 -21.70 -26.44
N ASP A 389 -11.89 -21.06 -26.16
CA ASP A 389 -10.58 -21.73 -26.12
C ASP A 389 -10.26 -22.41 -24.77
N GLY A 390 -11.21 -22.41 -23.83
CA GLY A 390 -11.08 -22.99 -22.49
C GLY A 390 -10.32 -22.12 -21.49
N THR A 391 -9.92 -20.90 -21.86
CA THR A 391 -9.34 -19.94 -20.91
C THR A 391 -10.42 -19.37 -20.01
N LYS A 392 -10.07 -19.12 -18.73
CA LYS A 392 -10.97 -18.57 -17.72
C LYS A 392 -10.45 -17.24 -17.23
N GLU A 393 -11.32 -16.27 -17.11
CA GLU A 393 -11.01 -14.93 -16.59
C GLU A 393 -12.06 -14.49 -15.57
N GLU A 394 -11.58 -13.94 -14.42
CA GLU A 394 -12.45 -13.28 -13.46
C GLU A 394 -12.72 -11.85 -13.92
N VAL A 395 -13.98 -11.53 -14.15
CA VAL A 395 -14.42 -10.20 -14.57
C VAL A 395 -15.32 -9.56 -13.52
N LEU A 396 -15.07 -8.27 -13.25
CA LEU A 396 -15.91 -7.46 -12.39
C LEU A 396 -17.10 -6.94 -13.19
N VAL A 397 -18.32 -7.33 -12.81
CA VAL A 397 -19.53 -6.81 -13.45
C VAL A 397 -19.81 -5.38 -12.97
N ASN A 398 -19.74 -4.43 -13.90
CA ASN A 398 -20.00 -3.01 -13.61
C ASN A 398 -21.50 -2.69 -13.58
N ARG A 399 -22.30 -3.38 -14.39
CA ARG A 399 -23.73 -3.20 -14.47
C ARG A 399 -24.46 -4.48 -14.85
N LYS A 400 -25.59 -4.71 -14.17
CA LYS A 400 -26.64 -5.65 -14.59
C LYS A 400 -27.90 -4.84 -14.88
N PHE A 401 -28.47 -4.98 -16.03
CA PHE A 401 -29.71 -4.28 -16.40
C PHE A 401 -30.61 -5.21 -17.19
N LYS A 402 -31.93 -4.93 -17.20
CA LYS A 402 -32.91 -5.77 -17.83
C LYS A 402 -33.41 -5.07 -19.10
N VAL A 403 -33.27 -5.73 -20.26
CA VAL A 403 -33.79 -5.27 -21.57
C VAL A 403 -34.68 -6.36 -22.12
N ASP A 404 -35.93 -6.02 -22.41
CA ASP A 404 -36.94 -6.95 -22.98
C ASP A 404 -37.14 -8.25 -22.18
N GLY A 405 -36.93 -8.17 -20.84
CA GLY A 405 -37.13 -9.33 -19.97
C GLY A 405 -35.85 -10.13 -19.70
N GLU A 406 -34.76 -9.89 -20.41
CA GLU A 406 -33.48 -10.58 -20.26
C GLU A 406 -32.46 -9.71 -19.52
N TYR A 407 -31.59 -10.33 -18.74
CA TYR A 407 -30.52 -9.63 -18.05
C TYR A 407 -29.31 -9.44 -18.97
N LYS A 408 -28.85 -8.19 -19.11
CA LYS A 408 -27.61 -7.82 -19.80
C LYS A 408 -26.61 -7.31 -18.79
N TYR A 409 -25.31 -7.49 -19.06
CA TYR A 409 -24.24 -7.15 -18.18
C TYR A 409 -23.20 -6.30 -18.91
N THR A 410 -22.66 -5.29 -18.23
CA THR A 410 -21.42 -4.66 -18.64
C THR A 410 -20.32 -5.08 -17.66
N TRP A 411 -19.14 -5.39 -18.17
CA TRP A 411 -17.98 -5.72 -17.35
C TRP A 411 -16.74 -4.96 -17.82
N GLN A 412 -15.78 -4.83 -16.93
CA GLN A 412 -14.52 -4.18 -17.23
C GLN A 412 -13.46 -5.26 -17.46
N LEU A 413 -12.91 -5.31 -18.66
CA LEU A 413 -11.70 -6.07 -18.93
C LEU A 413 -10.51 -5.41 -18.24
N ASN A 414 -9.50 -6.21 -17.86
CA ASN A 414 -8.28 -5.76 -17.14
C ASN A 414 -7.45 -4.67 -17.89
N ILE A 415 -7.85 -4.27 -19.07
CA ILE A 415 -7.21 -3.26 -19.94
C ILE A 415 -7.94 -1.90 -19.95
N GLY A 416 -8.94 -1.70 -19.10
CA GLY A 416 -9.64 -0.41 -18.97
C GLY A 416 -10.71 -0.13 -20.04
N GLU A 417 -11.03 -1.07 -20.90
CA GLU A 417 -12.13 -0.95 -21.86
C GLU A 417 -13.43 -1.56 -21.29
N GLU A 418 -14.53 -0.81 -21.36
CA GLU A 418 -15.87 -1.36 -21.13
C GLU A 418 -16.31 -2.09 -22.41
N VAL A 419 -16.66 -3.36 -22.26
CA VAL A 419 -17.20 -4.16 -23.35
C VAL A 419 -18.65 -4.50 -23.04
N GLU A 420 -19.53 -4.19 -23.96
CA GLU A 420 -20.92 -4.63 -23.93
C GLU A 420 -21.04 -5.97 -24.66
N LYS A 421 -21.41 -7.04 -23.96
CA LYS A 421 -21.79 -8.28 -24.60
C LYS A 421 -23.33 -8.30 -24.71
N ILE A 422 -23.78 -8.35 -25.93
CA ILE A 422 -25.17 -8.63 -26.30
C ILE A 422 -25.17 -10.07 -26.78
N ASP A 423 -25.74 -10.98 -25.99
CA ASP A 423 -26.09 -12.31 -26.48
C ASP A 423 -27.43 -12.27 -27.21
#